data_5caf47db5118d22dc09099c77deeb11e
#
_entry.id   5caf47db5118d22dc09099c77deeb11e
#
_cell.length_a   1.000
_cell.length_b   1.000
_cell.length_c   1.000
_cell.angle_alpha   90.00
_cell.angle_beta   90.00
_cell.angle_gamma   90.00
#
_symmetry.space_group_name_H-M   'P 1'
#
loop_
_entity.id
_entity.type
_entity.pdbx_description
1 polymer ?
#
loop_
_entity_poly.entity_id
_entity_poly.type
_entity_poly.pdbx_seq_one_letter_code
_entity_poly.pdbx_strand_id
1 'polypeptide(L)'
;MKKRVFAALMAGVMGTMMFGTTFVSAEAETPELKGEVYAFIAASLNNAMEEIQKNFNETYPDVEILYNADSSGTLQTQIEEGARCDIFFSAATKQMDALVDEGIADKDSVVNLLENKVVLIKPKGGETKVTGFENIPDAANLALAGEDVPVGQYSREIFDNLGITDKVNKMEINEGKNVTDVLASVSEGSNEVGIVYATDAA
;
A
#
# COMPACT_ATOMS: atom_id res chain seq x y z
N MET A 1 -29.97 -4.47 -13.96
CA MET A 1 -30.52 -4.04 -15.28
C MET A 1 -29.34 -3.70 -16.19
N LYS A 2 -29.11 -4.50 -17.23
CA LYS A 2 -27.97 -4.37 -18.14
C LYS A 2 -28.19 -3.17 -19.07
N LYS A 3 -27.29 -2.18 -19.06
CA LYS A 3 -27.28 -1.13 -20.10
C LYS A 3 -26.25 -1.50 -21.16
N ARG A 4 -26.76 -1.84 -22.34
CA ARG A 4 -25.98 -2.11 -23.55
C ARG A 4 -25.60 -0.77 -24.20
N VAL A 5 -24.30 -0.59 -24.48
CA VAL A 5 -23.80 0.50 -25.32
C VAL A 5 -23.93 0.06 -26.77
N PHE A 6 -24.69 0.82 -27.58
CA PHE A 6 -24.80 0.62 -29.04
C PHE A 6 -23.72 1.45 -29.72
N ALA A 7 -22.86 0.78 -30.47
CA ALA A 7 -22.01 1.43 -31.48
C ALA A 7 -22.79 1.55 -32.77
N ALA A 8 -22.96 2.76 -33.27
CA ALA A 8 -23.55 3.00 -34.59
C ALA A 8 -22.43 3.32 -35.59
N LEU A 9 -22.27 2.44 -36.57
CA LEU A 9 -21.44 2.62 -37.77
C LEU A 9 -22.31 3.32 -38.82
N MET A 10 -21.89 4.46 -39.33
CA MET A 10 -22.50 5.06 -40.54
C MET A 10 -21.41 5.28 -41.59
N ALA A 11 -21.59 4.61 -42.70
CA ALA A 11 -20.79 4.80 -43.92
C ALA A 11 -21.51 5.70 -44.90
N GLY A 12 -20.78 6.63 -45.47
CA GLY A 12 -20.82 7.11 -46.84
C GLY A 12 -21.90 8.06 -47.27
N VAL A 13 -21.50 9.24 -47.74
CA VAL A 13 -21.75 9.68 -49.15
C VAL A 13 -20.88 10.92 -49.43
N MET A 14 -20.10 10.88 -50.52
CA MET A 14 -19.35 12.00 -51.09
C MET A 14 -20.26 13.16 -51.53
N GLY A 15 -19.86 14.37 -51.13
CA GLY A 15 -20.40 15.61 -51.71
C GLY A 15 -19.37 16.73 -51.44
N THR A 16 -18.63 17.11 -52.49
CA THR A 16 -17.65 18.19 -52.52
C THR A 16 -18.35 19.53 -52.33
N MET A 17 -18.10 20.20 -51.19
CA MET A 17 -18.23 21.66 -51.08
C MET A 17 -17.13 22.17 -50.12
N MET A 18 -16.29 23.04 -50.66
CA MET A 18 -15.33 23.84 -49.91
C MET A 18 -16.07 24.78 -48.96
N PHE A 19 -16.02 24.45 -47.68
CA PHE A 19 -16.23 25.43 -46.61
C PHE A 19 -15.13 25.21 -45.58
N GLY A 20 -14.48 26.29 -45.16
CA GLY A 20 -13.40 26.26 -44.15
C GLY A 20 -13.88 25.60 -42.88
N THR A 21 -13.39 24.38 -42.65
CA THR A 21 -13.59 23.66 -41.39
C THR A 21 -12.62 24.22 -40.36
N THR A 22 -13.11 25.07 -39.49
CA THR A 22 -12.53 25.24 -38.17
C THR A 22 -12.62 23.88 -37.50
N PHE A 23 -11.47 23.18 -37.31
CA PHE A 23 -11.37 22.05 -36.44
C PHE A 23 -11.60 22.55 -35.01
N VAL A 24 -12.83 22.44 -34.53
CA VAL A 24 -13.11 22.46 -33.10
C VAL A 24 -12.55 21.15 -32.58
N SER A 25 -11.35 21.21 -31.98
CA SER A 25 -10.88 20.13 -31.11
C SER A 25 -11.97 19.99 -30.04
N ALA A 26 -12.74 18.93 -30.08
CA ALA A 26 -13.53 18.52 -28.93
C ALA A 26 -12.49 18.07 -27.89
N GLU A 27 -12.09 18.96 -26.99
CA GLU A 27 -11.52 18.57 -25.72
C GLU A 27 -12.53 17.63 -25.07
N ALA A 28 -12.11 16.39 -24.83
CA ALA A 28 -12.92 15.46 -24.08
C ALA A 28 -13.14 16.09 -22.70
N GLU A 29 -14.36 16.56 -22.45
CA GLU A 29 -14.73 17.06 -21.12
C GLU A 29 -14.45 15.95 -20.11
N THR A 30 -13.49 16.16 -19.22
CA THR A 30 -13.26 15.29 -18.08
C THR A 30 -14.54 15.30 -17.25
N PRO A 31 -15.13 14.15 -16.92
CA PRO A 31 -16.35 14.14 -16.14
C PRO A 31 -16.11 14.87 -14.81
N GLU A 32 -16.99 15.79 -14.47
CA GLU A 32 -16.95 16.53 -13.21
C GLU A 32 -17.24 15.56 -12.05
N LEU A 33 -16.18 14.95 -11.50
CA LEU A 33 -16.27 14.06 -10.34
C LEU A 33 -16.20 14.90 -9.07
N LYS A 34 -17.05 14.58 -8.09
CA LYS A 34 -17.07 15.23 -6.78
C LYS A 34 -17.56 14.29 -5.70
N GLY A 35 -17.10 14.49 -4.48
CA GLY A 35 -17.48 13.72 -3.30
C GLY A 35 -16.29 13.29 -2.47
N GLU A 36 -16.56 12.47 -1.48
CA GLU A 36 -15.58 11.94 -0.53
C GLU A 36 -15.27 10.48 -0.82
N VAL A 37 -13.98 10.11 -0.75
CA VAL A 37 -13.48 8.74 -0.85
C VAL A 37 -12.70 8.42 0.43
N TYR A 38 -13.13 7.42 1.18
CA TYR A 38 -12.45 6.92 2.38
C TYR A 38 -11.46 5.83 1.98
N ALA A 39 -10.18 6.16 1.99
CA ALA A 39 -9.12 5.24 1.61
C ALA A 39 -8.33 4.79 2.85
N PHE A 40 -8.44 3.51 3.20
CA PHE A 40 -7.65 2.87 4.22
C PHE A 40 -6.36 2.36 3.59
N ILE A 41 -5.21 2.83 4.07
CA ILE A 41 -3.91 2.57 3.45
C ILE A 41 -2.91 2.02 4.46
N ALA A 42 -2.17 1.00 4.09
CA ALA A 42 -1.05 0.55 4.90
C ALA A 42 -0.07 1.71 5.14
N ALA A 43 0.45 1.84 6.36
CA ALA A 43 1.30 2.96 6.79
C ALA A 43 2.52 3.19 5.86
N SER A 44 3.06 2.13 5.28
CA SER A 44 4.17 2.18 4.30
C SER A 44 3.84 2.93 3.01
N LEU A 45 2.55 3.16 2.72
CA LEU A 45 2.10 3.84 1.50
C LEU A 45 1.87 5.34 1.70
N ASN A 46 1.95 5.86 2.93
CA ASN A 46 1.50 7.21 3.28
C ASN A 46 2.11 8.28 2.36
N ASN A 47 3.44 8.33 2.26
CA ASN A 47 4.14 9.34 1.44
C ASN A 47 3.75 9.26 -0.04
N ALA A 48 3.64 8.05 -0.61
CA ALA A 48 3.28 7.85 -2.00
C ALA A 48 1.82 8.28 -2.26
N MET A 49 0.92 7.98 -1.32
CA MET A 49 -0.50 8.33 -1.45
C MET A 49 -0.76 9.83 -1.33
N GLU A 50 0.02 10.56 -0.52
CA GLU A 50 -0.04 12.03 -0.46
C GLU A 50 0.34 12.66 -1.81
N GLU A 51 1.37 12.13 -2.48
CA GLU A 51 1.78 12.61 -3.81
C GLU A 51 0.74 12.25 -4.88
N ILE A 52 0.20 11.04 -4.84
CA ILE A 52 -0.88 10.58 -5.73
C ILE A 52 -2.11 11.48 -5.56
N GLN A 53 -2.51 11.79 -4.33
CA GLN A 53 -3.65 12.68 -4.06
C GLN A 53 -3.44 14.06 -4.66
N LYS A 54 -2.25 14.64 -4.48
CA LYS A 54 -1.92 15.94 -5.04
C LYS A 54 -2.09 15.95 -6.56
N ASN A 55 -1.54 14.93 -7.25
CA ASN A 55 -1.64 14.82 -8.71
C ASN A 55 -3.08 14.54 -9.17
N PHE A 56 -3.82 13.72 -8.40
CA PHE A 56 -5.23 13.42 -8.68
C PHE A 56 -6.11 14.68 -8.57
N ASN A 57 -5.87 15.50 -7.55
CA ASN A 57 -6.66 16.72 -7.33
C ASN A 57 -6.37 17.83 -8.36
N GLU A 58 -5.26 17.75 -9.12
CA GLU A 58 -5.06 18.63 -10.29
C GLU A 58 -6.11 18.39 -11.38
N THR A 59 -6.59 17.14 -11.50
CA THR A 59 -7.60 16.75 -12.50
C THR A 59 -9.01 16.76 -11.90
N TYR A 60 -9.18 16.38 -10.64
CA TYR A 60 -10.45 16.23 -9.94
C TYR A 60 -10.46 17.01 -8.61
N PRO A 61 -10.49 18.36 -8.67
CA PRO A 61 -10.36 19.21 -7.47
C PRO A 61 -11.54 19.09 -6.49
N ASP A 62 -12.70 18.62 -6.94
CA ASP A 62 -13.90 18.49 -6.13
C ASP A 62 -14.05 17.09 -5.50
N VAL A 63 -13.04 16.23 -5.64
CA VAL A 63 -12.96 14.93 -4.95
C VAL A 63 -12.05 15.05 -3.73
N GLU A 64 -12.59 14.80 -2.55
CA GLU A 64 -11.85 14.74 -1.30
C GLU A 64 -11.48 13.28 -0.99
N ILE A 65 -10.19 12.98 -0.86
CA ILE A 65 -9.71 11.66 -0.43
C ILE A 65 -9.31 11.75 1.05
N LEU A 66 -10.00 10.98 1.88
CA LEU A 66 -9.79 10.94 3.32
C LEU A 66 -9.00 9.66 3.66
N TYR A 67 -7.73 9.82 4.05
CA TYR A 67 -6.87 8.69 4.40
C TYR A 67 -7.02 8.28 5.86
N ASN A 68 -7.06 6.97 6.08
CA ASN A 68 -6.79 6.33 7.35
C ASN A 68 -5.57 5.42 7.17
N ALA A 69 -4.45 5.80 7.78
CA ALA A 69 -3.17 5.13 7.60
C ALA A 69 -2.75 4.40 8.89
N ASP A 70 -2.65 3.07 8.83
CA ASP A 70 -2.20 2.23 9.95
C ASP A 70 -1.65 0.89 9.42
N SER A 71 -1.39 -0.06 10.32
CA SER A 71 -1.10 -1.44 9.92
C SER A 71 -2.29 -2.04 9.16
N SER A 72 -2.02 -2.89 8.17
CA SER A 72 -3.10 -3.53 7.42
C SER A 72 -4.00 -4.40 8.31
N GLY A 73 -3.46 -4.99 9.38
CA GLY A 73 -4.25 -5.76 10.36
C GLY A 73 -5.20 -4.87 11.17
N THR A 74 -4.72 -3.73 11.66
CA THR A 74 -5.57 -2.74 12.36
C THR A 74 -6.68 -2.23 11.46
N LEU A 75 -6.34 -1.90 10.20
CA LEU A 75 -7.33 -1.41 9.23
C LEU A 75 -8.37 -2.47 8.87
N GLN A 76 -7.96 -3.73 8.70
CA GLN A 76 -8.87 -4.87 8.52
C GLN A 76 -9.88 -4.93 9.68
N THR A 77 -9.41 -4.93 10.93
CA THR A 77 -10.28 -4.97 12.12
C THR A 77 -11.29 -3.81 12.12
N GLN A 78 -10.86 -2.60 11.80
CA GLN A 78 -11.76 -1.45 11.72
C GLN A 78 -12.85 -1.63 10.63
N ILE A 79 -12.50 -2.23 9.50
CA ILE A 79 -13.45 -2.53 8.42
C ILE A 79 -14.45 -3.59 8.87
N GLU A 80 -13.99 -4.67 9.53
CA GLU A 80 -14.83 -5.72 10.12
C GLU A 80 -15.78 -5.17 11.19
N GLU A 81 -15.35 -4.16 11.96
CA GLU A 81 -16.17 -3.43 12.94
C GLU A 81 -17.16 -2.44 12.30
N GLY A 82 -17.15 -2.30 10.97
CA GLY A 82 -18.09 -1.49 10.21
C GLY A 82 -17.64 -0.05 9.94
N ALA A 83 -16.35 0.24 10.02
CA ALA A 83 -15.84 1.52 9.58
C ALA A 83 -16.08 1.72 8.08
N ARG A 84 -16.48 2.94 7.68
CA ARG A 84 -16.63 3.26 6.26
C ARG A 84 -15.28 3.21 5.57
N CYS A 85 -15.15 2.35 4.59
CA CYS A 85 -13.98 2.21 3.74
C CYS A 85 -14.44 2.00 2.30
N ASP A 86 -14.05 2.89 1.40
CA ASP A 86 -14.37 2.79 -0.02
C ASP A 86 -13.25 2.09 -0.79
N ILE A 87 -11.98 2.26 -0.33
CA ILE A 87 -10.78 1.63 -0.92
C ILE A 87 -9.86 1.16 0.21
N PHE A 88 -9.41 -0.09 0.15
CA PHE A 88 -8.42 -0.65 1.06
C PHE A 88 -7.12 -1.04 0.32
N PHE A 89 -6.00 -0.41 0.69
CA PHE A 89 -4.66 -0.76 0.22
C PHE A 89 -3.92 -1.53 1.31
N SER A 90 -3.99 -2.84 1.23
CA SER A 90 -3.27 -3.73 2.15
C SER A 90 -1.83 -3.96 1.68
N ALA A 91 -0.88 -4.01 2.64
CA ALA A 91 0.51 -4.40 2.37
C ALA A 91 0.70 -5.92 2.23
N ALA A 92 -0.35 -6.72 2.45
CA ALA A 92 -0.33 -8.17 2.23
C ALA A 92 -1.69 -8.67 1.75
N THR A 93 -1.68 -9.78 1.01
CA THR A 93 -2.90 -10.42 0.49
C THR A 93 -3.76 -11.02 1.60
N LYS A 94 -3.15 -11.50 2.68
CA LYS A 94 -3.84 -12.15 3.81
C LYS A 94 -5.00 -11.33 4.37
N GLN A 95 -4.83 -10.03 4.58
CA GLN A 95 -5.86 -9.15 5.12
C GLN A 95 -6.98 -8.91 4.11
N MET A 96 -6.64 -8.83 2.83
CA MET A 96 -7.62 -8.70 1.77
C MET A 96 -8.41 -9.99 1.59
N ASP A 97 -7.73 -11.15 1.60
CA ASP A 97 -8.36 -12.46 1.47
C ASP A 97 -9.36 -12.70 2.62
N ALA A 98 -9.03 -12.28 3.85
CA ALA A 98 -9.94 -12.37 4.98
C ALA A 98 -11.23 -11.57 4.75
N LEU A 99 -11.13 -10.31 4.30
CA LEU A 99 -12.31 -9.48 4.00
C LEU A 99 -13.15 -10.04 2.84
N VAL A 100 -12.51 -10.70 1.87
CA VAL A 100 -13.20 -11.39 0.77
C VAL A 100 -13.94 -12.63 1.29
N ASP A 101 -13.29 -13.44 2.11
CA ASP A 101 -13.87 -14.67 2.68
C ASP A 101 -15.06 -14.36 3.60
N GLU A 102 -15.06 -13.22 4.27
CA GLU A 102 -16.16 -12.70 5.08
C GLU A 102 -17.26 -12.02 4.24
N GLY A 103 -17.05 -11.85 2.94
CA GLY A 103 -18.00 -11.18 2.03
C GLY A 103 -18.10 -9.68 2.22
N ILE A 104 -17.13 -9.05 2.90
CA ILE A 104 -17.04 -7.60 3.09
C ILE A 104 -16.46 -6.93 1.84
N ALA A 105 -15.42 -7.54 1.24
CA ALA A 105 -14.84 -7.09 -0.01
C ALA A 105 -15.30 -7.97 -1.19
N ASP A 106 -15.57 -7.33 -2.34
CA ASP A 106 -15.88 -8.06 -3.57
C ASP A 106 -14.60 -8.64 -4.17
N LYS A 107 -14.53 -9.96 -4.32
CA LYS A 107 -13.39 -10.68 -4.88
C LYS A 107 -12.99 -10.15 -6.27
N ASP A 108 -13.97 -9.77 -7.09
CA ASP A 108 -13.72 -9.30 -8.45
C ASP A 108 -13.14 -7.88 -8.47
N SER A 109 -13.18 -7.16 -7.33
CA SER A 109 -12.56 -5.84 -7.15
C SER A 109 -11.11 -5.89 -6.68
N VAL A 110 -10.62 -7.05 -6.26
CA VAL A 110 -9.25 -7.20 -5.72
C VAL A 110 -8.21 -7.17 -6.83
N VAL A 111 -7.23 -6.29 -6.69
CA VAL A 111 -6.13 -6.13 -7.64
C VAL A 111 -4.79 -6.26 -6.92
N ASN A 112 -3.94 -7.18 -7.37
CA ASN A 112 -2.53 -7.21 -6.96
C ASN A 112 -1.79 -6.12 -7.74
N LEU A 113 -1.61 -4.97 -7.09
CA LEU A 113 -1.14 -3.75 -7.73
C LEU A 113 0.39 -3.68 -7.81
N LEU A 114 1.08 -4.07 -6.73
CA LEU A 114 2.53 -3.91 -6.55
C LEU A 114 3.13 -5.14 -5.87
N GLU A 115 4.42 -5.35 -6.09
CA GLU A 115 5.26 -6.25 -5.30
C GLU A 115 6.25 -5.43 -4.48
N ASN A 116 6.51 -5.84 -3.24
CA ASN A 116 7.51 -5.25 -2.39
C ASN A 116 8.48 -6.32 -1.88
N LYS A 117 9.60 -5.90 -1.31
CA LYS A 117 10.61 -6.77 -0.73
C LYS A 117 10.84 -6.41 0.72
N VAL A 118 10.90 -7.42 1.58
CA VAL A 118 11.34 -7.26 2.96
C VAL A 118 12.86 -7.12 2.97
N VAL A 119 13.36 -6.12 3.68
CA VAL A 119 14.79 -5.83 3.78
C VAL A 119 15.19 -5.60 5.24
N LEU A 120 16.44 -5.91 5.53
CA LEU A 120 17.10 -5.61 6.80
C LEU A 120 17.73 -4.22 6.69
N ILE A 121 17.50 -3.38 7.68
CA ILE A 121 18.07 -2.03 7.78
C ILE A 121 18.89 -1.85 9.04
N LYS A 122 19.79 -0.87 9.00
CA LYS A 122 20.57 -0.37 10.14
C LYS A 122 20.61 1.17 10.10
N PRO A 123 20.95 1.84 11.22
CA PRO A 123 21.14 3.29 11.21
C PRO A 123 22.20 3.70 10.18
N LYS A 124 22.00 4.85 9.53
CA LYS A 124 22.98 5.40 8.58
C LYS A 124 24.31 5.66 9.31
N GLY A 125 25.37 5.02 8.83
CA GLY A 125 26.69 5.10 9.47
C GLY A 125 26.85 4.23 10.72
N GLY A 126 25.81 3.52 11.16
CA GLY A 126 25.88 2.57 12.25
C GLY A 126 26.74 1.35 11.91
N GLU A 127 27.41 0.80 12.91
CA GLU A 127 28.15 -0.45 12.79
C GLU A 127 27.29 -1.61 13.28
N THR A 128 27.35 -2.73 12.59
CA THR A 128 26.70 -3.98 12.98
C THR A 128 27.52 -5.16 12.43
N LYS A 129 27.45 -6.28 13.12
CA LYS A 129 27.96 -7.56 12.63
C LYS A 129 26.96 -8.30 11.74
N VAL A 130 25.72 -7.82 11.72
CA VAL A 130 24.66 -8.43 10.91
C VAL A 130 24.87 -8.09 9.45
N THR A 131 24.93 -9.10 8.60
CA THR A 131 25.17 -9.00 7.17
C THR A 131 24.00 -9.54 6.33
N GLY A 132 23.04 -10.22 6.97
CA GLY A 132 21.86 -10.81 6.33
C GLY A 132 20.88 -11.32 7.38
N PHE A 133 19.77 -11.85 6.92
CA PHE A 133 18.72 -12.39 7.80
C PHE A 133 19.23 -13.55 8.65
N GLU A 134 20.15 -14.37 8.13
CA GLU A 134 20.66 -15.59 8.77
C GLU A 134 21.37 -15.30 10.09
N ASN A 135 21.97 -14.12 10.21
CA ASN A 135 22.74 -13.75 11.38
C ASN A 135 22.18 -12.54 12.15
N ILE A 136 20.88 -12.25 12.00
CA ILE A 136 20.15 -11.28 12.83
C ILE A 136 20.39 -11.52 14.35
N PRO A 137 20.45 -12.79 14.85
CA PRO A 137 20.71 -13.04 16.26
C PRO A 137 22.06 -12.54 16.80
N ASP A 138 22.96 -12.07 15.94
CA ASP A 138 24.23 -11.45 16.35
C ASP A 138 24.11 -9.96 16.70
N ALA A 139 22.95 -9.34 16.41
CA ALA A 139 22.65 -7.96 16.80
C ALA A 139 22.36 -7.84 18.30
N ALA A 140 22.64 -6.67 18.86
CA ALA A 140 22.31 -6.38 20.25
C ALA A 140 20.80 -6.32 20.49
N ASN A 141 20.06 -5.74 19.55
CA ASN A 141 18.60 -5.67 19.57
C ASN A 141 18.02 -5.56 18.16
N LEU A 142 16.72 -5.84 18.05
CA LEU A 142 15.98 -5.87 16.79
C LEU A 142 14.72 -5.02 16.90
N ALA A 143 14.51 -4.09 15.94
CA ALA A 143 13.20 -3.49 15.71
C ALA A 143 12.40 -4.40 14.77
N LEU A 144 11.24 -4.87 15.21
CA LEU A 144 10.38 -5.80 14.49
C LEU A 144 8.93 -5.34 14.60
N ALA A 145 8.19 -5.38 13.52
CA ALA A 145 6.77 -5.08 13.57
C ALA A 145 5.97 -6.23 14.23
N GLY A 146 4.84 -5.90 14.83
CA GLY A 146 3.93 -6.84 15.49
C GLY A 146 3.41 -7.95 14.57
N GLU A 147 2.78 -8.96 15.17
CA GLU A 147 2.26 -10.13 14.43
C GLU A 147 1.04 -9.80 13.58
N ASP A 148 0.33 -8.74 13.88
CA ASP A 148 -0.79 -8.19 13.10
C ASP A 148 -0.34 -7.31 11.92
N VAL A 149 0.96 -7.00 11.85
CA VAL A 149 1.55 -6.15 10.82
C VAL A 149 2.15 -7.03 9.70
N PRO A 150 1.81 -6.80 8.41
CA PRO A 150 2.28 -7.66 7.33
C PRO A 150 3.80 -7.87 7.28
N VAL A 151 4.62 -6.82 7.42
CA VAL A 151 6.08 -6.97 7.44
C VAL A 151 6.55 -7.78 8.63
N GLY A 152 5.87 -7.72 9.76
CA GLY A 152 6.13 -8.55 10.94
C GLY A 152 5.80 -10.03 10.69
N GLN A 153 4.71 -10.32 9.96
CA GLN A 153 4.34 -11.69 9.55
C GLN A 153 5.40 -12.28 8.62
N TYR A 154 5.75 -11.56 7.55
CA TYR A 154 6.80 -11.99 6.62
C TYR A 154 8.16 -12.18 7.29
N SER A 155 8.50 -11.33 8.26
CA SER A 155 9.74 -11.48 9.02
C SER A 155 9.79 -12.78 9.79
N ARG A 156 8.68 -13.16 10.45
CA ARG A 156 8.58 -14.41 11.20
C ARG A 156 8.63 -15.63 10.28
N GLU A 157 7.99 -15.58 9.10
CA GLU A 157 8.11 -16.60 8.07
C GLU A 157 9.57 -16.77 7.59
N ILE A 158 10.30 -15.66 7.42
CA ILE A 158 11.74 -15.71 7.09
C ILE A 158 12.52 -16.38 8.20
N PHE A 159 12.26 -16.07 9.47
CA PHE A 159 12.97 -16.68 10.61
C PHE A 159 12.68 -18.18 10.70
N ASP A 160 11.45 -18.62 10.47
CA ASP A 160 11.08 -20.03 10.44
C ASP A 160 11.77 -20.77 9.28
N ASN A 161 11.76 -20.20 8.09
CA ASN A 161 12.41 -20.77 6.91
C ASN A 161 13.95 -20.89 7.08
N LEU A 162 14.56 -19.97 7.82
CA LEU A 162 15.99 -19.98 8.14
C LEU A 162 16.34 -20.80 9.38
N GLY A 163 15.33 -21.27 10.15
CA GLY A 163 15.53 -22.02 11.38
C GLY A 163 16.17 -21.21 12.50
N ILE A 164 15.93 -19.89 12.53
CA ILE A 164 16.51 -18.98 13.53
C ILE A 164 15.49 -18.45 14.55
N THR A 165 14.23 -18.81 14.43
CA THR A 165 13.11 -18.32 15.27
C THR A 165 13.42 -18.41 16.77
N ASP A 166 13.93 -19.56 17.27
CA ASP A 166 14.27 -19.73 18.67
C ASP A 166 15.40 -18.81 19.17
N LYS A 167 16.29 -18.40 18.26
CA LYS A 167 17.37 -17.47 18.58
C LYS A 167 16.86 -16.03 18.59
N VAL A 168 16.05 -15.66 17.60
CA VAL A 168 15.44 -14.32 17.51
C VAL A 168 14.52 -14.07 18.71
N ASN A 169 13.72 -15.06 19.14
CA ASN A 169 12.83 -14.93 20.28
C ASN A 169 13.57 -14.73 21.64
N LYS A 170 14.89 -14.93 21.68
CA LYS A 170 15.72 -14.66 22.86
C LYS A 170 16.39 -13.29 22.81
N MET A 171 16.26 -12.57 21.72
CA MET A 171 16.82 -11.22 21.57
C MET A 171 15.96 -10.19 22.31
N GLU A 172 16.54 -9.03 22.53
CA GLU A 172 15.77 -7.82 22.85
C GLU A 172 15.07 -7.35 21.57
N ILE A 173 13.74 -7.44 21.55
CA ILE A 173 12.91 -7.01 20.42
C ILE A 173 12.11 -5.79 20.85
N ASN A 174 12.25 -4.69 20.11
CA ASN A 174 11.39 -3.53 20.21
C ASN A 174 10.31 -3.64 19.13
N GLU A 175 9.07 -3.91 19.56
CA GLU A 175 7.97 -4.13 18.66
C GLU A 175 7.33 -2.80 18.20
N GLY A 176 7.26 -2.58 16.88
CA GLY A 176 6.56 -1.47 16.26
C GLY A 176 5.11 -1.82 15.92
N LYS A 177 4.20 -0.88 16.12
CA LYS A 177 2.78 -1.04 15.76
C LYS A 177 2.54 -1.09 14.26
N ASN A 178 3.47 -0.56 13.49
CA ASN A 178 3.48 -0.55 12.03
C ASN A 178 4.93 -0.45 11.51
N VAL A 179 5.12 -0.48 10.20
CA VAL A 179 6.45 -0.41 9.58
C VAL A 179 7.15 0.92 9.83
N THR A 180 6.40 2.02 9.93
CA THR A 180 6.97 3.36 10.15
C THR A 180 7.59 3.48 11.54
N ASP A 181 6.98 2.86 12.56
CA ASP A 181 7.56 2.81 13.92
C ASP A 181 8.88 2.05 13.93
N VAL A 182 8.97 0.93 13.19
CA VAL A 182 10.22 0.17 13.04
C VAL A 182 11.30 1.00 12.37
N LEU A 183 10.96 1.68 11.26
CA LEU A 183 11.88 2.56 10.55
C LEU A 183 12.39 3.69 11.46
N ALA A 184 11.50 4.36 12.18
CA ALA A 184 11.85 5.43 13.11
C ALA A 184 12.79 4.95 14.19
N SER A 185 12.49 3.80 14.83
CA SER A 185 13.31 3.21 15.89
C SER A 185 14.75 2.92 15.47
N VAL A 186 14.93 2.44 14.21
CA VAL A 186 16.27 2.22 13.65
C VAL A 186 16.94 3.53 13.26
N SER A 187 16.18 4.43 12.59
CA SER A 187 16.74 5.70 12.11
C SER A 187 17.26 6.59 13.25
N GLU A 188 16.58 6.55 14.40
CA GLU A 188 16.95 7.26 15.62
C GLU A 188 18.07 6.57 16.42
N GLY A 189 18.50 5.39 15.99
CA GLY A 189 19.57 4.62 16.65
C GLY A 189 19.11 3.90 17.93
N SER A 190 17.81 3.77 18.18
CA SER A 190 17.26 3.01 19.30
C SER A 190 17.46 1.51 19.12
N ASN A 191 17.56 1.05 17.86
CA ASN A 191 17.84 -0.34 17.51
C ASN A 191 19.03 -0.45 16.56
N GLU A 192 19.81 -1.53 16.73
CA GLU A 192 20.96 -1.84 15.89
C GLU A 192 20.54 -2.23 14.49
N VAL A 193 19.48 -3.03 14.38
CA VAL A 193 18.89 -3.46 13.10
C VAL A 193 17.37 -3.48 13.19
N GLY A 194 16.72 -3.47 12.02
CA GLY A 194 15.28 -3.63 11.92
C GLY A 194 14.88 -4.19 10.58
N ILE A 195 13.62 -4.60 10.46
CA ILE A 195 13.07 -5.19 9.23
C ILE A 195 11.89 -4.34 8.75
N VAL A 196 12.01 -3.87 7.50
CA VAL A 196 11.04 -3.00 6.84
C VAL A 196 10.87 -3.44 5.38
N TYR A 197 10.04 -2.75 4.61
CA TYR A 197 10.01 -2.93 3.16
C TYR A 197 11.11 -2.11 2.47
N ALA A 198 11.53 -2.55 1.29
CA ALA A 198 12.55 -1.87 0.50
C ALA A 198 12.17 -0.41 0.15
N THR A 199 10.89 -0.13 0.00
CA THR A 199 10.36 1.21 -0.26
C THR A 199 10.48 2.14 0.95
N ASP A 200 10.47 1.61 2.17
CA ASP A 200 10.64 2.41 3.40
C ASP A 200 12.12 2.73 3.66
N ALA A 201 13.03 1.91 3.12
CA ALA A 201 14.47 2.05 3.28
C ALA A 201 15.13 2.98 2.24
N ALA A 202 14.36 3.47 1.24
CA ALA A 202 14.86 4.23 0.09
C ALA A 202 15.17 5.70 0.39
#